data_fd8fc765722f6dc9da198ac14d974a0e
#
_entry.id   fd8fc765722f6dc9da198ac14d974a0e
#
_cell.length_a   1.000
_cell.length_b   1.000
_cell.length_c   1.000
_cell.angle_alpha   90.00
_cell.angle_beta   90.00
_cell.angle_gamma   90.00
#
_symmetry.space_group_name_H-M   'P 1'
#
loop_
_entity.id
_entity.type
_entity.pdbx_description
1 polymer ?
#
loop_
_entity_poly.entity_id
_entity_poly.type
_entity_poly.pdbx_seq_one_letter_code
_entity_poly.pdbx_strand_id
1 'polypeptide(L)'
;MSNNGKSAATPSTTDLAFTRESPYGTKAEPTYSGALSFLRRRYTKDLDGVDVAVIGVPFDLATTNRPGARLGPRAIRAASTGLAWAPPYAWPFDPFEKLNVIDWGDVFFDQGEPHKIPDVLTKAYAEFVDRNVTTLTLGGDHFVSYPILKALHAKHGPISLIHFDAHSDTWADADGRIDHGTMFYHAAKEGIVDVNSSIQIGMRTLNAETHGYQVLDARWLHKHGVEACIQAIIERVGKTKCYVSFDIDFLDPSYAPGTGTPVVGGFSTHIGLQLIRGLAGLDIIGMDVVEVAPPFDVSDITALAGASIAQEMLCAFASKSI
;
A
#
# COMPACT_ATOMS: atom_id res chain seq x y z
N MET A 1 7.52 -25.24 -48.34
CA MET A 1 8.52 -24.80 -47.33
C MET A 1 7.79 -23.98 -46.30
N SER A 2 7.36 -24.60 -45.26
CA SER A 2 6.60 -24.00 -44.18
C SER A 2 7.58 -23.36 -43.19
N ASN A 3 7.54 -22.06 -43.11
CA ASN A 3 8.31 -21.27 -42.16
C ASN A 3 7.61 -21.36 -40.81
N ASN A 4 8.02 -22.31 -39.97
CA ASN A 4 7.64 -22.37 -38.57
C ASN A 4 8.31 -21.24 -37.81
N GLY A 5 7.69 -20.05 -37.82
CA GLY A 5 8.01 -19.00 -36.88
C GLY A 5 7.67 -19.49 -35.47
N LYS A 6 8.67 -19.97 -34.75
CA LYS A 6 8.56 -20.13 -33.31
C LYS A 6 8.30 -18.73 -32.73
N SER A 7 7.06 -18.46 -32.34
CA SER A 7 6.74 -17.38 -31.44
C SER A 7 7.66 -17.53 -30.23
N ALA A 8 8.52 -16.56 -30.00
CA ALA A 8 9.28 -16.50 -28.77
C ALA A 8 8.28 -16.55 -27.62
N ALA A 9 8.37 -17.60 -26.81
CA ALA A 9 7.51 -17.74 -25.64
C ALA A 9 7.70 -16.50 -24.79
N THR A 10 6.62 -15.75 -24.57
CA THR A 10 6.60 -14.64 -23.62
C THR A 10 7.14 -15.17 -22.30
N PRO A 11 8.15 -14.55 -21.68
CA PRO A 11 8.65 -15.02 -20.40
C PRO A 11 7.50 -15.17 -19.42
N SER A 12 7.44 -16.31 -18.70
CA SER A 12 6.40 -16.52 -17.70
C SER A 12 6.42 -15.36 -16.72
N THR A 13 5.30 -14.64 -16.59
CA THR A 13 5.14 -13.52 -15.64
C THR A 13 4.85 -14.01 -14.23
N THR A 14 4.74 -15.32 -14.03
CA THR A 14 4.48 -15.94 -12.73
C THR A 14 5.70 -16.64 -12.18
N ASP A 15 5.76 -16.81 -10.87
CA ASP A 15 6.73 -17.69 -10.24
C ASP A 15 6.55 -19.12 -10.75
N LEU A 16 7.64 -19.80 -11.10
CA LEU A 16 7.59 -21.18 -11.60
C LEU A 16 7.06 -22.17 -10.56
N ALA A 17 7.11 -21.82 -9.28
CA ALA A 17 6.52 -22.61 -8.21
C ALA A 17 4.98 -22.61 -8.21
N PHE A 18 4.35 -21.63 -8.85
CA PHE A 18 2.90 -21.50 -8.82
C PHE A 18 2.24 -22.23 -9.96
N THR A 19 2.50 -21.81 -11.16
CA THR A 19 1.77 -22.35 -12.28
C THR A 19 2.53 -22.15 -13.57
N ARG A 20 2.38 -23.12 -14.47
CA ARG A 20 2.92 -23.05 -15.83
C ARG A 20 1.89 -22.55 -16.83
N GLU A 21 0.61 -22.61 -16.48
CA GLU A 21 -0.49 -22.37 -17.42
C GLU A 21 -1.41 -21.24 -16.98
N SER A 22 -1.54 -21.02 -15.67
CA SER A 22 -2.46 -20.02 -15.13
C SER A 22 -1.89 -19.33 -13.89
N PRO A 23 -1.85 -17.99 -13.86
CA PRO A 23 -1.50 -17.24 -12.65
C PRO A 23 -2.56 -17.36 -11.55
N TYR A 24 -3.73 -17.88 -11.85
CA TYR A 24 -4.85 -18.00 -10.91
C TYR A 24 -4.84 -19.30 -10.11
N GLY A 25 -3.85 -20.18 -10.31
CA GLY A 25 -3.67 -21.38 -9.50
C GLY A 25 -4.78 -22.42 -9.61
N THR A 26 -5.62 -22.35 -10.65
CA THR A 26 -6.77 -23.25 -10.81
C THR A 26 -6.47 -24.53 -11.58
N LYS A 27 -5.39 -24.55 -12.36
CA LYS A 27 -5.04 -25.70 -13.21
C LYS A 27 -3.81 -26.43 -12.77
N ALA A 28 -2.78 -25.74 -12.30
CA ALA A 28 -1.50 -26.34 -11.93
C ALA A 28 -1.31 -26.45 -10.43
N GLU A 29 -1.73 -25.42 -9.67
CA GLU A 29 -1.67 -25.42 -8.21
C GLU A 29 -2.97 -24.93 -7.58
N PRO A 30 -3.55 -25.68 -6.64
CA PRO A 30 -4.72 -25.23 -5.88
C PRO A 30 -4.44 -23.99 -5.05
N THR A 31 -5.48 -23.22 -4.74
CA THR A 31 -5.36 -21.98 -3.93
C THR A 31 -4.82 -22.21 -2.51
N TYR A 32 -4.93 -23.44 -1.99
CA TYR A 32 -4.46 -23.82 -0.65
C TYR A 32 -3.00 -24.31 -0.63
N SER A 33 -2.30 -24.30 -1.76
CA SER A 33 -0.92 -24.80 -1.86
C SER A 33 -0.05 -23.89 -2.72
N GLY A 34 1.23 -24.22 -2.82
CA GLY A 34 2.21 -23.51 -3.61
C GLY A 34 2.95 -22.40 -2.84
N ALA A 35 3.79 -21.67 -3.56
CA ALA A 35 4.57 -20.58 -2.99
C ALA A 35 3.69 -19.34 -2.72
N LEU A 36 4.15 -18.44 -1.86
CA LEU A 36 3.39 -17.30 -1.36
C LEU A 36 3.99 -15.98 -1.86
N SER A 37 3.84 -15.65 -3.13
CA SER A 37 4.03 -14.29 -3.62
C SER A 37 2.71 -13.54 -3.69
N PHE A 38 2.74 -12.21 -3.69
CA PHE A 38 1.53 -11.39 -3.72
C PHE A 38 0.73 -11.65 -5.00
N LEU A 39 -0.53 -12.03 -4.86
CA LEU A 39 -1.43 -12.40 -5.95
C LEU A 39 -0.78 -13.38 -6.95
N ARG A 40 0.10 -14.24 -6.45
CA ARG A 40 0.87 -15.21 -7.24
C ARG A 40 1.64 -14.59 -8.41
N ARG A 41 2.12 -13.35 -8.25
CA ARG A 41 2.99 -12.70 -9.23
C ARG A 41 4.40 -13.27 -9.17
N ARG A 42 5.12 -13.13 -10.28
CA ARG A 42 6.53 -13.53 -10.37
C ARG A 42 7.34 -12.96 -9.22
N TYR A 43 7.99 -13.80 -8.44
CA TYR A 43 8.89 -13.40 -7.36
C TYR A 43 10.29 -13.21 -7.95
N THR A 44 10.75 -11.96 -8.04
CA THR A 44 12.02 -11.62 -8.69
C THR A 44 12.53 -10.26 -8.24
N LYS A 45 13.85 -10.07 -8.27
CA LYS A 45 14.51 -8.78 -8.06
C LYS A 45 14.78 -8.02 -9.36
N ASP A 46 14.51 -8.63 -10.51
CA ASP A 46 14.68 -8.01 -11.82
C ASP A 46 13.56 -6.99 -12.08
N LEU A 47 13.97 -5.75 -12.32
CA LEU A 47 13.07 -4.60 -12.55
C LEU A 47 12.90 -4.25 -14.03
N ASP A 48 13.51 -4.99 -14.95
CA ASP A 48 13.43 -4.66 -16.37
C ASP A 48 12.01 -4.88 -16.92
N GLY A 49 11.43 -3.82 -17.47
CA GLY A 49 10.09 -3.81 -18.01
C GLY A 49 8.97 -3.95 -16.96
N VAL A 50 9.26 -3.66 -15.69
CA VAL A 50 8.29 -3.70 -14.58
C VAL A 50 7.61 -2.35 -14.42
N ASP A 51 6.28 -2.36 -14.34
CA ASP A 51 5.48 -1.18 -14.04
C ASP A 51 5.29 -0.98 -12.54
N VAL A 52 5.01 -2.08 -11.82
CA VAL A 52 4.79 -2.06 -10.37
C VAL A 52 5.55 -3.19 -9.69
N ALA A 53 6.34 -2.83 -8.66
CA ALA A 53 6.95 -3.78 -7.75
C ALA A 53 6.20 -3.82 -6.42
N VAL A 54 5.74 -5.01 -6.01
CA VAL A 54 5.21 -5.24 -4.67
C VAL A 54 6.38 -5.54 -3.74
N ILE A 55 6.50 -4.76 -2.66
CA ILE A 55 7.66 -4.78 -1.76
C ILE A 55 7.19 -4.93 -0.33
N GLY A 56 7.77 -5.86 0.42
CA GLY A 56 7.55 -5.94 1.86
C GLY A 56 8.59 -5.12 2.65
N VAL A 57 8.12 -4.46 3.70
CA VAL A 57 8.98 -3.79 4.70
C VAL A 57 8.63 -4.34 6.09
N PRO A 58 9.25 -5.46 6.53
CA PRO A 58 8.92 -6.13 7.78
C PRO A 58 9.52 -5.41 9.00
N PHE A 59 9.01 -4.20 9.28
CA PHE A 59 9.48 -3.29 10.33
C PHE A 59 8.36 -2.92 11.31
N ASP A 60 8.62 -2.89 12.62
CA ASP A 60 7.68 -2.44 13.65
C ASP A 60 8.38 -1.92 14.92
N LEU A 61 9.57 -1.34 14.75
CA LEU A 61 10.32 -0.76 15.86
C LEU A 61 9.88 0.67 16.22
N ALA A 62 9.05 1.29 15.39
CA ALA A 62 8.50 2.62 15.65
C ALA A 62 7.08 2.59 16.23
N THR A 63 6.54 1.41 16.50
CA THR A 63 5.21 1.21 17.09
C THR A 63 5.15 1.66 18.55
N THR A 64 4.12 2.42 18.90
CA THR A 64 3.95 2.98 20.26
C THR A 64 3.15 2.08 21.21
N ASN A 65 2.42 1.08 20.69
CA ASN A 65 1.58 0.20 21.50
C ASN A 65 1.91 -1.29 21.24
N ARG A 66 1.16 -1.97 20.36
CA ARG A 66 1.27 -3.41 20.14
C ARG A 66 2.15 -3.72 18.93
N PRO A 67 3.37 -4.27 19.08
CA PRO A 67 4.20 -4.68 17.95
C PRO A 67 3.61 -5.93 17.27
N GLY A 68 3.98 -6.17 16.03
CA GLY A 68 3.53 -7.35 15.25
C GLY A 68 3.38 -7.03 13.76
N ALA A 69 3.38 -5.75 13.38
CA ALA A 69 3.24 -5.32 11.99
C ALA A 69 4.39 -5.79 11.09
N ARG A 70 5.58 -6.12 11.64
CA ARG A 70 6.67 -6.78 10.88
C ARG A 70 6.26 -8.09 10.23
N LEU A 71 5.21 -8.74 10.69
CA LEU A 71 4.67 -9.98 10.13
C LEU A 71 3.61 -9.72 9.04
N GLY A 72 3.18 -8.46 8.89
CA GLY A 72 2.15 -8.03 7.94
C GLY A 72 2.44 -8.39 6.49
N PRO A 73 3.63 -8.07 5.94
CA PRO A 73 3.94 -8.38 4.54
C PRO A 73 3.76 -9.86 4.19
N ARG A 74 4.19 -10.75 5.07
CA ARG A 74 4.04 -12.20 4.88
C ARG A 74 2.59 -12.65 4.94
N ALA A 75 1.81 -12.12 5.87
CA ALA A 75 0.40 -12.47 6.05
C ALA A 75 -0.45 -11.97 4.88
N ILE A 76 -0.23 -10.74 4.43
CA ILE A 76 -0.90 -10.16 3.25
C ILE A 76 -0.61 -10.99 2.00
N ARG A 77 0.64 -11.41 1.77
CA ARG A 77 1.00 -12.30 0.66
C ARG A 77 0.24 -13.61 0.73
N ALA A 78 0.23 -14.26 1.89
CA ALA A 78 -0.48 -15.52 2.09
C ALA A 78 -1.98 -15.37 1.79
N ALA A 79 -2.64 -14.35 2.36
CA ALA A 79 -4.05 -14.06 2.13
C ALA A 79 -4.35 -13.73 0.66
N SER A 80 -3.45 -13.04 -0.04
CA SER A 80 -3.62 -12.64 -1.44
C SER A 80 -3.69 -13.82 -2.40
N THR A 81 -3.13 -14.97 -2.06
CA THR A 81 -3.19 -16.16 -2.93
C THR A 81 -4.62 -16.65 -3.15
N GLY A 82 -5.50 -16.45 -2.16
CA GLY A 82 -6.92 -16.72 -2.27
C GLY A 82 -7.68 -15.80 -3.24
N LEU A 83 -7.12 -14.64 -3.55
CA LEU A 83 -7.70 -13.67 -4.49
C LEU A 83 -7.19 -13.87 -5.93
N ALA A 84 -6.10 -14.63 -6.12
CA ALA A 84 -5.41 -14.76 -7.40
C ALA A 84 -6.11 -15.69 -8.41
N TRP A 85 -7.24 -16.29 -8.06
CA TRP A 85 -7.92 -17.29 -8.91
C TRP A 85 -8.86 -16.68 -9.96
N ALA A 86 -9.20 -15.39 -9.83
CA ALA A 86 -10.07 -14.68 -10.76
C ALA A 86 -9.69 -13.19 -10.84
N PRO A 87 -10.03 -12.49 -11.94
CA PRO A 87 -9.94 -11.05 -12.03
C PRO A 87 -10.74 -10.34 -10.94
N PRO A 88 -10.36 -9.12 -10.54
CA PRO A 88 -11.07 -8.36 -9.51
C PRO A 88 -12.53 -8.11 -9.89
N TYR A 89 -13.46 -8.53 -9.04
CA TYR A 89 -14.91 -8.50 -9.31
C TYR A 89 -15.45 -7.12 -9.70
N ALA A 90 -14.94 -6.07 -9.09
CA ALA A 90 -15.50 -4.71 -9.24
C ALA A 90 -14.95 -3.92 -10.44
N TRP A 91 -13.98 -4.47 -11.17
CA TRP A 91 -13.33 -3.79 -12.27
C TRP A 91 -13.65 -4.47 -13.61
N PRO A 92 -13.79 -3.69 -14.70
CA PRO A 92 -14.08 -4.25 -16.03
C PRO A 92 -12.83 -4.82 -16.72
N PHE A 93 -11.71 -4.94 -16.01
CA PHE A 93 -10.43 -5.44 -16.52
C PHE A 93 -9.62 -6.15 -15.42
N ASP A 94 -8.70 -6.98 -15.84
CA ASP A 94 -7.63 -7.51 -14.98
C ASP A 94 -6.45 -6.52 -15.01
N PRO A 95 -5.96 -6.01 -13.84
CA PRO A 95 -4.83 -5.10 -13.81
C PRO A 95 -3.56 -5.71 -14.42
N PHE A 96 -3.43 -7.03 -14.43
CA PHE A 96 -2.28 -7.76 -14.96
C PHE A 96 -2.29 -7.91 -16.48
N GLU A 97 -3.39 -7.55 -17.15
CA GLU A 97 -3.42 -7.38 -18.60
C GLU A 97 -2.84 -6.03 -19.05
N LYS A 98 -2.74 -5.07 -18.11
CA LYS A 98 -2.26 -3.71 -18.36
C LYS A 98 -0.91 -3.42 -17.76
N LEU A 99 -0.57 -4.09 -16.66
CA LEU A 99 0.63 -3.83 -15.87
C LEU A 99 1.49 -5.09 -15.74
N ASN A 100 2.79 -4.91 -15.92
CA ASN A 100 3.76 -5.91 -15.52
C ASN A 100 4.07 -5.74 -14.02
N VAL A 101 3.41 -6.55 -13.18
CA VAL A 101 3.53 -6.52 -11.72
C VAL A 101 4.38 -7.69 -11.25
N ILE A 102 5.35 -7.42 -10.39
CA ILE A 102 6.18 -8.44 -9.73
C ILE A 102 6.04 -8.36 -8.21
N ASP A 103 6.27 -9.47 -7.53
CA ASP A 103 6.62 -9.48 -6.11
C ASP A 103 8.14 -9.42 -5.99
N TRP A 104 8.64 -8.27 -5.53
CA TRP A 104 10.08 -8.06 -5.35
C TRP A 104 10.62 -8.69 -4.06
N GLY A 105 9.75 -9.18 -3.18
CA GLY A 105 10.09 -9.68 -1.86
C GLY A 105 10.25 -8.54 -0.85
N ASP A 106 11.09 -8.75 0.16
CA ASP A 106 11.25 -7.80 1.26
C ASP A 106 12.56 -7.02 1.16
N VAL A 107 12.55 -5.78 1.69
CA VAL A 107 13.76 -5.01 1.92
C VAL A 107 14.51 -5.62 3.09
N PHE A 108 15.80 -5.87 2.89
CA PHE A 108 16.67 -6.33 3.96
C PHE A 108 17.25 -5.14 4.75
N PHE A 109 17.16 -5.20 6.06
CA PHE A 109 17.83 -4.30 6.99
C PHE A 109 18.20 -5.05 8.28
N ASP A 110 19.23 -4.57 8.96
CA ASP A 110 19.66 -5.14 10.25
C ASP A 110 18.88 -4.47 11.39
N GLN A 111 18.06 -5.24 12.09
CA GLN A 111 17.30 -4.76 13.24
C GLN A 111 18.17 -4.43 14.45
N GLY A 112 19.42 -4.93 14.50
CA GLY A 112 20.41 -4.55 15.49
C GLY A 112 20.97 -3.14 15.29
N GLU A 113 20.72 -2.51 14.13
CA GLU A 113 21.16 -1.14 13.79
C GLU A 113 19.97 -0.25 13.42
N PRO A 114 18.97 -0.07 14.32
CA PRO A 114 17.70 0.59 14.00
C PRO A 114 17.87 2.02 13.49
N HIS A 115 18.90 2.73 13.93
CA HIS A 115 19.20 4.10 13.48
C HIS A 115 19.58 4.21 12.01
N LYS A 116 20.00 3.11 11.36
CA LYS A 116 20.34 3.07 9.94
C LYS A 116 19.14 2.73 9.04
N ILE A 117 18.08 2.19 9.60
CA ILE A 117 16.94 1.66 8.83
C ILE A 117 16.28 2.72 7.95
N PRO A 118 16.04 3.97 8.41
CA PRO A 118 15.46 5.00 7.56
C PRO A 118 16.27 5.26 6.28
N ASP A 119 17.58 5.34 6.40
CA ASP A 119 18.48 5.57 5.25
C ASP A 119 18.55 4.34 4.33
N VAL A 120 18.55 3.13 4.92
CA VAL A 120 18.50 1.87 4.14
C VAL A 120 17.22 1.81 3.31
N LEU A 121 16.07 2.13 3.90
CA LEU A 121 14.78 2.16 3.21
C LEU A 121 14.77 3.23 2.12
N THR A 122 15.18 4.47 2.44
CA THR A 122 15.23 5.57 1.46
C THR A 122 16.10 5.18 0.25
N LYS A 123 17.27 4.57 0.49
CA LYS A 123 18.18 4.12 -0.57
C LYS A 123 17.58 2.98 -1.40
N ALA A 124 16.93 2.01 -0.75
CA ALA A 124 16.28 0.91 -1.46
C ALA A 124 15.17 1.42 -2.39
N TYR A 125 14.35 2.35 -1.91
CA TYR A 125 13.26 2.92 -2.73
C TYR A 125 13.77 3.85 -3.84
N ALA A 126 14.90 4.52 -3.66
CA ALA A 126 15.52 5.32 -4.72
C ALA A 126 15.81 4.48 -5.99
N GLU A 127 16.16 3.20 -5.85
CA GLU A 127 16.38 2.31 -7.01
C GLU A 127 15.14 2.15 -7.88
N PHE A 128 13.95 1.97 -7.27
CA PHE A 128 12.68 1.86 -8.00
C PHE A 128 12.31 3.20 -8.64
N VAL A 129 12.47 4.28 -7.89
CA VAL A 129 12.20 5.64 -8.34
C VAL A 129 13.06 5.99 -9.56
N ASP A 130 14.35 5.68 -9.54
CA ASP A 130 15.28 5.95 -10.65
C ASP A 130 14.92 5.17 -11.92
N ARG A 131 14.40 3.96 -11.76
CA ARG A 131 13.95 3.09 -12.87
C ARG A 131 12.51 3.38 -13.33
N ASN A 132 11.80 4.35 -12.74
CA ASN A 132 10.38 4.65 -12.98
C ASN A 132 9.45 3.46 -12.68
N VAL A 133 9.80 2.62 -11.73
CA VAL A 133 8.95 1.53 -11.23
C VAL A 133 8.15 2.07 -10.05
N THR A 134 6.83 2.01 -10.14
CA THR A 134 5.96 2.36 -9.02
C THR A 134 6.00 1.26 -7.96
N THR A 135 5.94 1.63 -6.69
CA THR A 135 5.95 0.67 -5.60
C THR A 135 4.57 0.54 -4.96
N LEU A 136 4.17 -0.72 -4.70
CA LEU A 136 3.11 -1.07 -3.77
C LEU A 136 3.77 -1.71 -2.56
N THR A 137 3.81 -0.98 -1.45
CA THR A 137 4.47 -1.45 -0.23
C THR A 137 3.49 -2.21 0.65
N LEU A 138 3.88 -3.42 1.04
CA LEU A 138 3.25 -4.15 2.12
C LEU A 138 4.04 -3.82 3.38
N GLY A 139 3.49 -2.93 4.21
CA GLY A 139 4.22 -2.36 5.31
C GLY A 139 4.27 -3.23 6.56
N GLY A 140 5.19 -2.84 7.38
CA GLY A 140 5.23 -2.97 8.81
C GLY A 140 4.39 -1.88 9.46
N ASP A 141 4.95 -1.19 10.47
CA ASP A 141 4.30 -0.01 11.04
C ASP A 141 4.32 1.19 10.07
N HIS A 142 3.51 2.21 10.37
CA HIS A 142 3.28 3.31 9.44
C HIS A 142 4.51 4.21 9.22
N PHE A 143 5.50 4.17 10.10
CA PHE A 143 6.76 4.91 9.93
C PHE A 143 7.41 4.63 8.56
N VAL A 144 7.23 3.43 7.98
CA VAL A 144 7.88 3.05 6.72
C VAL A 144 7.53 3.99 5.56
N SER A 145 6.39 4.66 5.61
CA SER A 145 5.96 5.62 4.58
C SER A 145 6.87 6.84 4.50
N TYR A 146 7.48 7.27 5.60
CA TYR A 146 8.36 8.44 5.62
C TYR A 146 9.63 8.28 4.76
N PRO A 147 10.47 7.24 4.93
CA PRO A 147 11.62 7.04 4.06
C PRO A 147 11.25 6.77 2.59
N ILE A 148 10.07 6.20 2.32
CA ILE A 148 9.55 6.03 0.96
C ILE A 148 9.25 7.40 0.33
N LEU A 149 8.52 8.25 1.05
CA LEU A 149 8.21 9.62 0.61
C LEU A 149 9.48 10.45 0.38
N LYS A 150 10.52 10.28 1.19
CA LYS A 150 11.83 10.93 0.96
C LYS A 150 12.45 10.52 -0.38
N ALA A 151 12.42 9.24 -0.71
CA ALA A 151 12.95 8.74 -1.98
C ALA A 151 12.14 9.29 -3.17
N LEU A 152 10.83 9.30 -3.08
CA LEU A 152 9.95 9.86 -4.12
C LEU A 152 10.14 11.38 -4.26
N HIS A 153 10.21 12.10 -3.13
CA HIS A 153 10.43 13.55 -3.11
C HIS A 153 11.73 13.97 -3.80
N ALA A 154 12.80 13.21 -3.61
CA ALA A 154 14.09 13.50 -4.24
C ALA A 154 14.02 13.61 -5.77
N LYS A 155 13.09 12.89 -6.40
CA LYS A 155 12.87 12.91 -7.85
C LYS A 155 11.74 13.83 -8.29
N HIS A 156 10.64 13.83 -7.54
CA HIS A 156 9.39 14.45 -7.99
C HIS A 156 9.11 15.82 -7.35
N GLY A 157 9.88 16.22 -6.32
CA GLY A 157 9.56 17.36 -5.47
C GLY A 157 8.42 17.04 -4.51
N PRO A 158 7.75 18.05 -3.94
CA PRO A 158 6.65 17.86 -2.98
C PRO A 158 5.51 17.01 -3.56
N ILE A 159 5.00 16.07 -2.75
CA ILE A 159 4.04 15.04 -3.15
C ILE A 159 2.73 15.26 -2.41
N SER A 160 1.60 15.09 -3.07
CA SER A 160 0.30 15.03 -2.40
C SER A 160 0.16 13.70 -1.66
N LEU A 161 -0.31 13.74 -0.42
CA LEU A 161 -0.61 12.55 0.38
C LEU A 161 -2.13 12.33 0.44
N ILE A 162 -2.57 11.13 0.09
CA ILE A 162 -3.92 10.63 0.37
C ILE A 162 -3.77 9.59 1.48
N HIS A 163 -4.23 9.92 2.67
CA HIS A 163 -3.97 9.15 3.89
C HIS A 163 -5.28 8.65 4.50
N PHE A 164 -5.46 7.33 4.54
CA PHE A 164 -6.59 6.65 5.18
C PHE A 164 -6.13 6.05 6.50
N ASP A 165 -6.73 6.46 7.62
CA ASP A 165 -6.25 6.10 8.96
C ASP A 165 -7.29 6.44 10.04
N ALA A 166 -7.15 5.85 11.22
CA ALA A 166 -7.80 6.32 12.44
C ALA A 166 -7.05 7.48 13.10
N HIS A 167 -5.76 7.63 12.79
CA HIS A 167 -4.82 8.57 13.38
C HIS A 167 -4.37 9.60 12.33
N SER A 168 -3.91 10.75 12.80
CA SER A 168 -3.37 11.78 11.88
C SER A 168 -1.90 11.55 11.53
N ASP A 169 -1.17 10.87 12.40
CA ASP A 169 0.28 10.64 12.34
C ASP A 169 1.11 11.91 12.14
N THR A 170 0.54 13.00 12.67
CA THR A 170 1.10 14.34 12.62
C THR A 170 1.31 14.92 14.02
N TRP A 171 1.43 14.08 15.06
CA TRP A 171 1.77 14.60 16.38
C TRP A 171 3.17 15.20 16.37
N ALA A 172 3.29 16.45 16.83
CA ALA A 172 4.57 17.11 16.92
C ALA A 172 5.42 16.49 18.05
N ASP A 173 6.64 16.09 17.72
CA ASP A 173 7.62 15.65 18.70
C ASP A 173 8.67 16.75 18.92
N ALA A 174 8.85 17.19 20.16
CA ALA A 174 9.77 18.28 20.52
C ALA A 174 11.24 17.87 20.35
N ASP A 175 11.55 16.55 20.49
CA ASP A 175 12.91 16.02 20.44
C ASP A 175 13.33 15.58 19.03
N GLY A 176 12.47 15.79 18.03
CA GLY A 176 12.75 15.43 16.63
C GLY A 176 12.74 13.92 16.38
N ARG A 177 12.16 13.12 17.30
CA ARG A 177 11.96 11.69 17.10
C ARG A 177 10.88 11.46 16.05
N ILE A 178 11.14 10.52 15.14
CA ILE A 178 10.19 10.12 14.11
C ILE A 178 9.74 8.69 14.41
N ASP A 179 8.44 8.51 14.65
CA ASP A 179 7.79 7.22 14.82
C ASP A 179 6.51 7.14 13.97
N HIS A 180 5.72 6.06 14.13
CA HIS A 180 4.51 5.84 13.34
C HIS A 180 3.39 6.85 13.61
N GLY A 181 3.48 7.67 14.67
CA GLY A 181 2.50 8.73 14.99
C GLY A 181 2.99 10.14 14.63
N THR A 182 4.24 10.30 14.18
CA THR A 182 4.85 11.63 13.98
C THR A 182 5.38 11.85 12.57
N MET A 183 5.49 10.80 11.76
CA MET A 183 6.21 10.86 10.49
C MET A 183 5.60 11.83 9.47
N PHE A 184 4.29 12.01 9.42
CA PHE A 184 3.67 12.96 8.49
C PHE A 184 3.77 14.41 8.96
N TYR A 185 3.97 14.66 10.27
CA TYR A 185 4.39 15.98 10.75
C TYR A 185 5.76 16.35 10.20
N HIS A 186 6.72 15.42 10.28
CA HIS A 186 8.07 15.66 9.76
C HIS A 186 8.06 15.79 8.24
N ALA A 187 7.31 14.97 7.52
CA ALA A 187 7.18 15.05 6.06
C ALA A 187 6.60 16.42 5.61
N ALA A 188 5.62 16.96 6.34
CA ALA A 188 5.09 18.28 6.09
C ALA A 188 6.11 19.38 6.40
N LYS A 189 6.76 19.32 7.56
CA LYS A 189 7.74 20.31 8.00
C LYS A 189 8.96 20.40 7.09
N GLU A 190 9.39 19.26 6.53
CA GLU A 190 10.51 19.17 5.60
C GLU A 190 10.11 19.49 4.15
N GLY A 191 8.83 19.74 3.87
CA GLY A 191 8.33 20.01 2.53
C GLY A 191 8.35 18.80 1.60
N ILE A 192 8.46 17.58 2.15
CA ILE A 192 8.37 16.32 1.40
C ILE A 192 6.95 16.14 0.88
N VAL A 193 5.96 16.47 1.71
CA VAL A 193 4.54 16.43 1.37
C VAL A 193 4.04 17.87 1.17
N ASP A 194 3.33 18.11 0.06
CA ASP A 194 2.57 19.34 -0.14
C ASP A 194 1.22 19.23 0.60
N VAL A 195 1.17 19.81 1.78
CA VAL A 195 -0.03 19.78 2.62
C VAL A 195 -1.24 20.46 1.98
N ASN A 196 -1.04 21.41 1.05
CA ASN A 196 -2.13 22.13 0.38
C ASN A 196 -2.88 21.27 -0.64
N SER A 197 -2.25 20.20 -1.14
CA SER A 197 -2.86 19.21 -2.03
C SER A 197 -3.04 17.84 -1.37
N SER A 198 -2.83 17.75 -0.04
CA SER A 198 -2.93 16.51 0.73
C SER A 198 -4.19 16.43 1.56
N ILE A 199 -4.65 15.20 1.81
CA ILE A 199 -5.90 14.94 2.53
C ILE A 199 -5.77 13.70 3.41
N GLN A 200 -6.34 13.78 4.61
CA GLN A 200 -6.42 12.71 5.61
C GLN A 200 -7.87 12.32 5.85
N ILE A 201 -8.17 11.04 5.83
CA ILE A 201 -9.54 10.49 5.83
C ILE A 201 -9.70 9.45 6.95
N GLY A 202 -10.74 9.59 7.76
CA GLY A 202 -11.14 8.59 8.76
C GLY A 202 -10.65 8.85 10.17
N MET A 203 -9.93 9.96 10.41
CA MET A 203 -9.37 10.31 11.70
C MET A 203 -10.43 10.32 12.80
N ARG A 204 -10.15 9.64 13.91
CA ARG A 204 -11.05 9.54 15.08
C ARG A 204 -10.29 9.52 16.40
N THR A 205 -9.03 9.96 16.37
CA THR A 205 -8.21 10.30 17.52
C THR A 205 -7.98 11.79 17.58
N LEU A 206 -7.74 12.34 18.79
CA LEU A 206 -7.57 13.77 18.97
C LEU A 206 -6.16 14.20 18.55
N ASN A 207 -6.08 15.04 17.53
CA ASN A 207 -4.95 15.92 17.28
C ASN A 207 -5.51 17.29 16.95
N ALA A 208 -5.13 18.30 17.72
CA ALA A 208 -5.66 19.67 17.58
C ALA A 208 -5.09 20.39 16.36
N GLU A 209 -3.90 19.98 15.90
CA GLU A 209 -3.17 20.62 14.81
C GLU A 209 -3.25 19.82 13.53
N THR A 210 -3.77 20.40 12.46
CA THR A 210 -3.84 19.74 11.15
C THR A 210 -2.57 19.92 10.32
N HIS A 211 -1.68 20.81 10.70
CA HIS A 211 -0.45 21.16 9.98
C HIS A 211 -0.66 21.51 8.49
N GLY A 212 -1.86 21.95 8.13
CA GLY A 212 -2.24 22.32 6.75
C GLY A 212 -2.89 21.19 5.93
N TYR A 213 -2.93 19.97 6.43
CA TYR A 213 -3.70 18.89 5.80
C TYR A 213 -5.20 19.18 5.84
N GLN A 214 -5.92 18.82 4.79
CA GLN A 214 -7.37 18.72 4.84
C GLN A 214 -7.74 17.44 5.58
N VAL A 215 -8.53 17.53 6.63
CA VAL A 215 -8.95 16.37 7.43
C VAL A 215 -10.45 16.14 7.25
N LEU A 216 -10.81 14.95 6.75
CA LEU A 216 -12.17 14.43 6.75
C LEU A 216 -12.28 13.36 7.84
N ASP A 217 -12.68 13.76 9.04
CA ASP A 217 -12.77 12.86 10.18
C ASP A 217 -13.84 11.76 9.97
N ALA A 218 -13.83 10.72 10.81
CA ALA A 218 -14.76 9.62 10.69
C ALA A 218 -16.22 10.07 10.74
N ARG A 219 -16.54 11.08 11.57
CA ARG A 219 -17.93 11.61 11.68
C ARG A 219 -18.35 12.28 10.38
N TRP A 220 -17.41 13.01 9.75
CA TRP A 220 -17.68 13.64 8.45
C TRP A 220 -18.00 12.57 7.38
N LEU A 221 -17.17 11.53 7.27
CA LEU A 221 -17.34 10.46 6.27
C LEU A 221 -18.64 9.66 6.54
N HIS A 222 -18.94 9.30 7.79
CA HIS A 222 -20.20 8.64 8.15
C HIS A 222 -21.43 9.49 7.80
N LYS A 223 -21.32 10.83 7.89
CA LYS A 223 -22.44 11.74 7.60
C LYS A 223 -22.64 11.98 6.11
N HIS A 224 -21.55 12.12 5.34
CA HIS A 224 -21.62 12.61 3.95
C HIS A 224 -21.47 11.47 2.91
N GLY A 225 -20.95 10.32 3.32
CA GLY A 225 -20.82 9.13 2.48
C GLY A 225 -19.60 9.09 1.58
N VAL A 226 -19.46 7.97 0.89
CA VAL A 226 -18.29 7.63 0.08
C VAL A 226 -18.11 8.58 -1.11
N GLU A 227 -19.19 8.86 -1.85
CA GLU A 227 -19.15 9.69 -3.05
C GLU A 227 -18.66 11.11 -2.75
N ALA A 228 -19.16 11.71 -1.67
CA ALA A 228 -18.71 13.04 -1.23
C ALA A 228 -17.24 13.05 -0.80
N CYS A 229 -16.77 11.97 -0.19
CA CYS A 229 -15.37 11.81 0.18
C CYS A 229 -14.47 11.69 -1.06
N ILE A 230 -14.85 10.85 -2.02
CA ILE A 230 -14.12 10.71 -3.29
C ILE A 230 -14.02 12.06 -4.02
N GLN A 231 -15.12 12.79 -4.11
CA GLN A 231 -15.13 14.11 -4.73
C GLN A 231 -14.17 15.08 -4.02
N ALA A 232 -14.17 15.10 -2.69
CA ALA A 232 -13.26 15.94 -1.91
C ALA A 232 -11.78 15.55 -2.11
N ILE A 233 -11.47 14.25 -2.24
CA ILE A 233 -10.12 13.77 -2.55
C ILE A 233 -9.69 14.28 -3.93
N ILE A 234 -10.53 14.08 -4.95
CA ILE A 234 -10.25 14.50 -6.34
C ILE A 234 -10.03 16.02 -6.42
N GLU A 235 -10.88 16.81 -5.77
CA GLU A 235 -10.76 18.26 -5.73
C GLU A 235 -9.47 18.71 -5.03
N ARG A 236 -9.11 18.06 -3.92
CA ARG A 236 -7.93 18.43 -3.13
C ARG A 236 -6.62 18.09 -3.83
N VAL A 237 -6.52 16.87 -4.38
CA VAL A 237 -5.32 16.37 -5.05
C VAL A 237 -5.17 16.96 -6.46
N GLY A 238 -6.27 17.10 -7.19
CA GLY A 238 -6.28 17.65 -8.54
C GLY A 238 -5.44 16.82 -9.50
N LYS A 239 -4.47 17.47 -10.15
CA LYS A 239 -3.55 16.85 -11.12
C LYS A 239 -2.15 16.62 -10.57
N THR A 240 -1.97 16.75 -9.27
CA THR A 240 -0.64 16.58 -8.65
C THR A 240 -0.28 15.10 -8.53
N LYS A 241 1.02 14.82 -8.50
CA LYS A 241 1.52 13.47 -8.19
C LYS A 241 1.15 13.13 -6.75
N CYS A 242 0.56 11.95 -6.52
CA CYS A 242 0.11 11.57 -5.20
C CYS A 242 0.65 10.22 -4.75
N TYR A 243 0.82 10.11 -3.45
CA TYR A 243 1.09 8.87 -2.72
C TYR A 243 -0.17 8.46 -1.96
N VAL A 244 -0.53 7.19 -2.03
CA VAL A 244 -1.68 6.63 -1.32
C VAL A 244 -1.19 5.79 -0.16
N SER A 245 -1.46 6.21 1.07
CA SER A 245 -1.15 5.47 2.28
C SER A 245 -2.43 4.98 2.94
N PHE A 246 -2.51 3.69 3.20
CA PHE A 246 -3.65 3.05 3.83
C PHE A 246 -3.21 2.30 5.08
N ASP A 247 -3.44 2.94 6.24
CA ASP A 247 -3.38 2.24 7.51
C ASP A 247 -4.60 1.32 7.64
N ILE A 248 -4.35 0.06 8.00
CA ILE A 248 -5.43 -0.91 8.12
C ILE A 248 -6.40 -0.59 9.25
N ASP A 249 -5.99 0.23 10.23
CA ASP A 249 -6.84 0.66 11.32
C ASP A 249 -7.83 1.77 10.93
N PHE A 250 -7.75 2.30 9.69
CA PHE A 250 -8.87 3.02 9.08
C PHE A 250 -10.17 2.22 9.17
N LEU A 251 -10.05 0.91 8.98
CA LEU A 251 -11.17 -0.01 9.15
C LEU A 251 -11.54 -0.12 10.64
N ASP A 252 -12.83 -0.39 10.90
CA ASP A 252 -13.26 -0.69 12.26
C ASP A 252 -12.66 -2.01 12.74
N PRO A 253 -12.30 -2.15 14.04
CA PRO A 253 -11.77 -3.41 14.58
C PRO A 253 -12.67 -4.64 14.40
N SER A 254 -13.94 -4.45 14.09
CA SER A 254 -14.85 -5.53 13.70
C SER A 254 -14.54 -6.12 12.33
N TYR A 255 -13.82 -5.40 11.47
CA TYR A 255 -13.38 -5.83 10.13
C TYR A 255 -11.88 -6.03 10.05
N ALA A 256 -11.10 -5.34 10.88
CA ALA A 256 -9.64 -5.42 10.90
C ALA A 256 -9.11 -5.39 12.36
N PRO A 257 -9.29 -6.48 13.12
CA PRO A 257 -8.80 -6.55 14.51
C PRO A 257 -7.28 -6.64 14.61
N GLY A 258 -6.61 -7.11 13.56
CA GLY A 258 -5.17 -7.38 13.51
C GLY A 258 -4.34 -6.13 13.22
N THR A 259 -4.36 -5.16 14.14
CA THR A 259 -3.56 -3.94 14.06
C THR A 259 -2.99 -3.54 15.43
N GLY A 260 -1.99 -2.66 15.43
CA GLY A 260 -1.29 -2.20 16.62
C GLY A 260 -2.10 -1.24 17.49
N THR A 261 -2.84 -0.33 16.88
CA THR A 261 -3.54 0.79 17.54
C THR A 261 -5.00 0.91 17.08
N PRO A 262 -5.82 -0.15 17.28
CA PRO A 262 -7.21 -0.16 16.80
C PRO A 262 -8.05 0.91 17.51
N VAL A 263 -8.89 1.60 16.74
CA VAL A 263 -9.87 2.57 17.25
C VAL A 263 -11.26 2.20 16.75
N VAL A 264 -12.25 2.14 17.64
CA VAL A 264 -13.65 1.85 17.28
C VAL A 264 -14.32 3.02 16.54
N GLY A 265 -15.40 2.74 15.82
CA GLY A 265 -16.12 3.74 15.04
C GLY A 265 -15.53 3.98 13.65
N GLY A 266 -14.76 3.03 13.16
CA GLY A 266 -14.18 3.02 11.81
C GLY A 266 -15.16 2.59 10.73
N PHE A 267 -14.62 2.06 9.63
CA PHE A 267 -15.37 1.74 8.43
C PHE A 267 -15.30 0.25 8.08
N SER A 268 -16.29 -0.23 7.35
CA SER A 268 -16.23 -1.58 6.80
C SER A 268 -15.20 -1.67 5.68
N THR A 269 -14.70 -2.89 5.44
CA THR A 269 -13.81 -3.16 4.28
C THR A 269 -14.46 -2.72 2.98
N HIS A 270 -15.80 -2.89 2.84
CA HIS A 270 -16.53 -2.43 1.66
C HIS A 270 -16.37 -0.93 1.39
N ILE A 271 -16.47 -0.09 2.42
CA ILE A 271 -16.24 1.37 2.30
C ILE A 271 -14.78 1.65 1.91
N GLY A 272 -13.81 0.99 2.53
CA GLY A 272 -12.39 1.12 2.16
C GLY A 272 -12.14 0.81 0.69
N LEU A 273 -12.66 -0.31 0.19
CA LEU A 273 -12.55 -0.71 -1.22
C LEU A 273 -13.20 0.32 -2.18
N GLN A 274 -14.38 0.86 -1.83
CA GLN A 274 -15.03 1.89 -2.65
C GLN A 274 -14.22 3.17 -2.72
N LEU A 275 -13.63 3.61 -1.62
CA LEU A 275 -12.78 4.81 -1.57
C LEU A 275 -11.53 4.63 -2.45
N ILE A 276 -10.86 3.48 -2.37
CA ILE A 276 -9.71 3.21 -3.24
C ILE A 276 -10.10 3.18 -4.72
N ARG A 277 -11.25 2.58 -5.08
CA ARG A 277 -11.77 2.64 -6.47
C ARG A 277 -11.99 4.05 -6.96
N GLY A 278 -12.44 4.94 -6.08
CA GLY A 278 -12.64 6.35 -6.38
C GLY A 278 -11.37 7.13 -6.70
N LEU A 279 -10.18 6.55 -6.45
CA LEU A 279 -8.90 7.16 -6.81
C LEU A 279 -8.50 6.92 -8.28
N ALA A 280 -9.32 6.17 -9.02
CA ALA A 280 -9.09 5.90 -10.45
C ALA A 280 -8.87 7.21 -11.23
N GLY A 281 -7.79 7.24 -12.02
CA GLY A 281 -7.43 8.40 -12.83
C GLY A 281 -6.52 9.44 -12.15
N LEU A 282 -6.26 9.33 -10.84
CA LEU A 282 -5.28 10.18 -10.17
C LEU A 282 -3.83 9.80 -10.57
N ASP A 283 -2.92 10.78 -10.46
CA ASP A 283 -1.49 10.56 -10.75
C ASP A 283 -0.76 9.89 -9.57
N ILE A 284 -1.12 8.63 -9.28
CA ILE A 284 -0.53 7.83 -8.22
C ILE A 284 0.91 7.45 -8.62
N ILE A 285 1.88 7.74 -7.76
CA ILE A 285 3.30 7.43 -7.96
C ILE A 285 3.88 6.45 -6.94
N GLY A 286 3.11 6.05 -5.95
CA GLY A 286 3.45 5.06 -4.94
C GLY A 286 2.28 4.79 -4.02
N MET A 287 2.28 3.63 -3.38
CA MET A 287 1.17 3.14 -2.54
C MET A 287 1.71 2.28 -1.41
N ASP A 288 1.02 2.29 -0.28
CA ASP A 288 1.25 1.32 0.79
C ASP A 288 -0.03 0.85 1.48
N VAL A 289 0.07 -0.33 2.11
CA VAL A 289 -0.85 -0.85 3.11
C VAL A 289 -0.03 -1.21 4.33
N VAL A 290 -0.30 -0.57 5.45
CA VAL A 290 0.52 -0.62 6.67
C VAL A 290 -0.27 -1.08 7.90
N GLU A 291 0.43 -1.32 9.01
CA GLU A 291 -0.10 -1.66 10.35
C GLU A 291 -0.87 -2.99 10.43
N VAL A 292 -0.79 -3.86 9.43
CA VAL A 292 -1.33 -5.23 9.54
C VAL A 292 -0.47 -6.03 10.51
N ALA A 293 -1.03 -6.36 11.67
CA ALA A 293 -0.37 -7.05 12.77
C ALA A 293 -0.99 -8.43 13.04
N PRO A 294 -0.53 -9.50 12.36
CA PRO A 294 -1.11 -10.85 12.44
C PRO A 294 -1.27 -11.44 13.83
N PRO A 295 -0.40 -11.13 14.84
CA PRO A 295 -0.59 -11.65 16.18
C PRO A 295 -1.92 -11.26 16.86
N PHE A 296 -2.58 -10.23 16.36
CA PHE A 296 -3.89 -9.75 16.85
C PHE A 296 -5.03 -10.04 15.87
N ASP A 297 -4.73 -10.69 14.74
CA ASP A 297 -5.73 -11.03 13.74
C ASP A 297 -6.54 -12.27 14.12
N VAL A 298 -7.72 -12.40 13.53
CA VAL A 298 -8.62 -13.54 13.74
C VAL A 298 -8.94 -14.13 12.38
N SER A 299 -8.55 -15.38 12.14
CA SER A 299 -8.79 -16.09 10.87
C SER A 299 -8.32 -15.31 9.63
N ASP A 300 -7.21 -14.59 9.75
CA ASP A 300 -6.58 -13.80 8.69
C ASP A 300 -7.48 -12.71 8.08
N ILE A 301 -8.54 -12.29 8.78
CA ILE A 301 -9.52 -11.33 8.25
C ILE A 301 -8.88 -9.97 7.94
N THR A 302 -7.94 -9.52 8.78
CA THR A 302 -7.21 -8.27 8.58
C THR A 302 -6.20 -8.40 7.43
N ALA A 303 -5.47 -9.50 7.38
CA ALA A 303 -4.54 -9.78 6.29
C ALA A 303 -5.26 -9.87 4.94
N LEU A 304 -6.46 -10.47 4.90
CA LEU A 304 -7.31 -10.53 3.72
C LEU A 304 -7.84 -9.15 3.31
N ALA A 305 -8.22 -8.31 4.29
CA ALA A 305 -8.62 -6.93 4.03
C ALA A 305 -7.45 -6.13 3.42
N GLY A 306 -6.24 -6.24 3.98
CA GLY A 306 -5.04 -5.60 3.46
C GLY A 306 -4.70 -6.08 2.04
N ALA A 307 -4.79 -7.39 1.78
CA ALA A 307 -4.58 -7.95 0.43
C ALA A 307 -5.59 -7.42 -0.59
N SER A 308 -6.86 -7.29 -0.19
CA SER A 308 -7.94 -6.76 -1.04
C SER A 308 -7.76 -5.28 -1.34
N ILE A 309 -7.40 -4.47 -0.34
CA ILE A 309 -7.07 -3.04 -0.52
C ILE A 309 -5.88 -2.88 -1.47
N ALA A 310 -4.82 -3.66 -1.28
CA ALA A 310 -3.65 -3.63 -2.15
C ALA A 310 -3.98 -4.02 -3.60
N GLN A 311 -4.87 -4.99 -3.82
CA GLN A 311 -5.37 -5.34 -5.16
C GLN A 311 -6.18 -4.20 -5.78
N GLU A 312 -7.05 -3.55 -5.03
CA GLU A 312 -7.82 -2.38 -5.51
C GLU A 312 -6.90 -1.20 -5.86
N MET A 313 -5.81 -0.99 -5.10
CA MET A 313 -4.81 0.02 -5.42
C MET A 313 -4.13 -0.25 -6.76
N LEU A 314 -3.79 -1.51 -7.08
CA LEU A 314 -3.26 -1.89 -8.39
C LEU A 314 -4.25 -1.58 -9.50
N CYS A 315 -5.55 -1.84 -9.28
CA CYS A 315 -6.59 -1.54 -10.25
C CYS A 315 -6.77 -0.02 -10.46
N ALA A 316 -6.77 0.76 -9.38
CA ALA A 316 -6.84 2.21 -9.45
C ALA A 316 -5.64 2.79 -10.21
N PHE A 317 -4.44 2.29 -9.96
CA PHE A 317 -3.24 2.65 -10.70
C PHE A 317 -3.32 2.26 -12.18
N ALA A 318 -3.78 1.05 -12.50
CA ALA A 318 -3.95 0.56 -13.87
C ALA A 318 -4.98 1.35 -14.67
N SER A 319 -5.93 2.02 -14.01
CA SER A 319 -6.98 2.81 -14.66
C SER A 319 -6.46 4.10 -15.29
N LYS A 320 -5.31 4.62 -14.86
CA LYS A 320 -4.66 5.79 -15.44
C LYS A 320 -4.20 5.57 -16.88
N SER A 321 -4.00 4.31 -17.29
CA SER A 321 -3.52 3.93 -18.63
C SER A 321 -4.64 3.83 -19.68
N ILE A 322 -5.85 4.29 -19.36
CA ILE A 322 -7.00 4.35 -20.27
C ILE A 322 -7.23 5.84 -20.73
#